data_38c6784e36c7b94b6aa988ac3eeb1f0c
#
_entry.id   38c6784e36c7b94b6aa988ac3eeb1f0c
#
_cell.length_a   1.000
_cell.length_b   1.000
_cell.length_c   1.000
_cell.angle_alpha   90.00
_cell.angle_beta   90.00
_cell.angle_gamma   90.00
#
_symmetry.space_group_name_H-M   'P 1'
#
loop_
_entity.id
_entity.type
_entity.pdbx_description
1 polymer ?
#
loop_
_entity_poly.entity_id
_entity_poly.type
_entity_poly.pdbx_seq_one_letter_code
_entity_poly.pdbx_strand_id
1 'polypeptide(L)'
;MSPRPVTITSYNMHKGMSALNRKVQVNRMADALGALGSDVLFLQEVQGQHLNRSRRTDFPDAPHYDIIGDSLDYHRSYGKNAVYPKRHHGNAILSRLPLKTENNLNISVNKLEQRGLLHCEVVPEGWEDPLVCLCVHLNLREPDRLKQYRAISDYVGRYIRPESPLIIAGDFNDWRQKSARELGRALDLNEVFVDNTGK
;
A
#
# COMPACT_ATOMS: atom_id res chain seq x y z
N MET A 1 -2.46 27.76 12.50
CA MET A 1 -3.60 26.80 12.57
C MET A 1 -3.04 25.48 13.08
N SER A 2 -3.76 24.76 13.92
CA SER A 2 -3.32 23.40 14.28
C SER A 2 -3.33 22.50 13.05
N PRO A 3 -2.33 21.63 12.85
CA PRO A 3 -2.27 20.72 11.72
C PRO A 3 -3.52 19.82 11.70
N ARG A 4 -4.14 19.67 10.52
CA ARG A 4 -5.31 18.82 10.37
C ARG A 4 -4.89 17.34 10.52
N PRO A 5 -5.63 16.52 11.29
CA PRO A 5 -5.37 15.10 11.36
C PRO A 5 -5.60 14.43 10.00
N VAL A 6 -4.75 13.46 9.66
CA VAL A 6 -4.82 12.67 8.42
C VAL A 6 -5.36 11.28 8.73
N THR A 7 -6.43 10.90 8.06
CA THR A 7 -7.03 9.57 8.21
C THR A 7 -6.49 8.60 7.15
N ILE A 8 -6.12 7.41 7.58
CA ILE A 8 -5.42 6.42 6.74
C ILE A 8 -6.14 5.08 6.79
N THR A 9 -6.27 4.45 5.62
CA THR A 9 -6.73 3.07 5.51
C THR A 9 -5.70 2.23 4.79
N SER A 10 -5.40 1.04 5.29
CA SER A 10 -4.64 0.00 4.60
C SER A 10 -5.53 -1.19 4.28
N TYR A 11 -5.49 -1.67 3.02
CA TYR A 11 -6.35 -2.77 2.58
C TYR A 11 -5.69 -3.62 1.49
N ASN A 12 -5.64 -4.94 1.69
CA ASN A 12 -5.22 -5.87 0.65
C ASN A 12 -6.40 -6.16 -0.30
N MET A 13 -6.27 -5.72 -1.56
CA MET A 13 -7.29 -5.78 -2.60
C MET A 13 -7.56 -7.19 -3.15
N HIS A 14 -6.68 -8.16 -2.84
CA HIS A 14 -6.80 -9.50 -3.38
C HIS A 14 -7.08 -9.51 -4.90
N LYS A 15 -6.37 -8.67 -5.65
CA LYS A 15 -6.50 -8.47 -7.11
C LYS A 15 -7.91 -8.08 -7.59
N GLY A 16 -8.69 -7.41 -6.72
CA GLY A 16 -10.08 -7.00 -7.00
C GLY A 16 -11.05 -8.16 -7.15
N MET A 17 -10.74 -9.31 -6.58
CA MET A 17 -11.53 -10.54 -6.71
C MET A 17 -12.18 -10.94 -5.39
N SER A 18 -13.33 -11.63 -5.48
CA SER A 18 -13.93 -12.31 -4.33
C SER A 18 -13.06 -13.47 -3.84
N ALA A 19 -13.34 -13.97 -2.64
CA ALA A 19 -12.80 -15.25 -2.18
C ALA A 19 -12.95 -16.31 -3.28
N LEU A 20 -11.93 -17.14 -3.48
CA LEU A 20 -11.82 -18.13 -4.56
C LEU A 20 -11.72 -17.54 -5.99
N ASN A 21 -11.43 -16.25 -6.14
CA ASN A 21 -11.23 -15.58 -7.44
C ASN A 21 -12.39 -15.77 -8.46
N ARG A 22 -13.64 -15.89 -7.98
CA ARG A 22 -14.81 -16.20 -8.82
C ARG A 22 -15.48 -14.98 -9.43
N LYS A 23 -15.55 -13.86 -8.67
CA LYS A 23 -16.25 -12.64 -9.08
C LYS A 23 -15.34 -11.43 -8.97
N VAL A 24 -15.44 -10.53 -9.94
CA VAL A 24 -14.82 -9.20 -9.87
C VAL A 24 -15.60 -8.33 -8.89
N GLN A 25 -14.91 -7.64 -8.00
CA GLN A 25 -15.53 -6.80 -6.96
C GLN A 25 -14.90 -5.41 -6.83
N VAL A 26 -14.06 -5.00 -7.77
CA VAL A 26 -13.32 -3.75 -7.66
C VAL A 26 -14.22 -2.53 -7.43
N ASN A 27 -15.36 -2.44 -8.11
CA ASN A 27 -16.31 -1.33 -7.93
C ASN A 27 -16.92 -1.34 -6.52
N ARG A 28 -17.34 -2.50 -6.02
CA ARG A 28 -17.84 -2.63 -4.63
C ARG A 28 -16.78 -2.30 -3.59
N MET A 29 -15.52 -2.63 -3.89
CA MET A 29 -14.38 -2.26 -3.03
C MET A 29 -14.15 -0.74 -3.08
N ALA A 30 -14.27 -0.10 -4.25
CA ALA A 30 -14.20 1.35 -4.37
C ALA A 30 -15.28 2.03 -3.52
N ASP A 31 -16.55 1.57 -3.62
CA ASP A 31 -17.65 2.09 -2.82
C ASP A 31 -17.38 1.95 -1.31
N ALA A 32 -16.91 0.77 -0.88
CA ALA A 32 -16.60 0.51 0.53
C ALA A 32 -15.43 1.36 1.04
N LEU A 33 -14.37 1.52 0.24
CA LEU A 33 -13.23 2.38 0.57
C LEU A 33 -13.65 3.86 0.62
N GLY A 34 -14.51 4.29 -0.30
CA GLY A 34 -15.09 5.64 -0.30
C GLY A 34 -15.91 5.93 0.95
N ALA A 35 -16.70 4.96 1.42
CA ALA A 35 -17.50 5.10 2.65
C ALA A 35 -16.65 5.30 3.92
N LEU A 36 -15.36 4.90 3.91
CA LEU A 36 -14.44 5.15 5.03
C LEU A 36 -13.98 6.61 5.10
N GLY A 37 -14.06 7.35 4.00
CA GLY A 37 -13.70 8.77 3.95
C GLY A 37 -12.23 9.08 4.27
N SER A 38 -11.33 8.13 4.11
CA SER A 38 -9.92 8.27 4.45
C SER A 38 -9.21 9.25 3.52
N ASP A 39 -8.25 10.02 4.07
CA ASP A 39 -7.45 10.95 3.26
C ASP A 39 -6.43 10.22 2.40
N VAL A 40 -5.88 9.10 2.89
CA VAL A 40 -4.88 8.29 2.17
C VAL A 40 -5.23 6.80 2.29
N LEU A 41 -5.19 6.10 1.15
CA LEU A 41 -5.41 4.66 1.04
C LEU A 41 -4.11 3.95 0.65
N PHE A 42 -3.70 2.96 1.43
CA PHE A 42 -2.58 2.07 1.14
C PHE A 42 -3.13 0.74 0.68
N LEU A 43 -2.99 0.42 -0.60
CA LEU A 43 -3.60 -0.75 -1.22
C LEU A 43 -2.54 -1.76 -1.66
N GLN A 44 -2.74 -3.03 -1.32
CA GLN A 44 -1.86 -4.12 -1.72
C GLN A 44 -2.58 -5.06 -2.69
N GLU A 45 -1.83 -5.85 -3.44
CA GLU A 45 -2.33 -6.74 -4.51
C GLU A 45 -3.25 -6.04 -5.53
N VAL A 46 -2.98 -4.77 -5.81
CA VAL A 46 -3.78 -4.02 -6.79
C VAL A 46 -3.47 -4.51 -8.19
N GLN A 47 -4.49 -4.95 -8.92
CA GLN A 47 -4.33 -5.42 -10.30
C GLN A 47 -4.12 -4.23 -11.23
N GLY A 48 -2.97 -4.18 -11.91
CA GLY A 48 -2.71 -3.21 -12.96
C GLY A 48 -3.29 -3.70 -14.29
N GLN A 49 -2.70 -4.72 -14.89
CA GLN A 49 -3.16 -5.27 -16.15
C GLN A 49 -3.36 -6.78 -16.06
N HIS A 50 -4.33 -7.32 -16.80
CA HIS A 50 -4.54 -8.76 -16.90
C HIS A 50 -5.14 -9.17 -18.25
N LEU A 51 -4.32 -9.28 -19.31
CA LEU A 51 -4.74 -9.52 -20.71
C LEU A 51 -5.61 -10.76 -20.93
N ASN A 52 -5.49 -11.80 -20.11
CA ASN A 52 -6.33 -12.97 -20.23
C ASN A 52 -7.73 -12.78 -19.63
N ARG A 53 -7.84 -11.96 -18.56
CA ARG A 53 -9.12 -11.68 -17.88
C ARG A 53 -9.89 -10.54 -18.56
N SER A 54 -9.21 -9.57 -19.15
CA SER A 54 -9.84 -8.50 -19.92
C SER A 54 -10.66 -8.99 -21.13
N ARG A 55 -10.45 -10.25 -21.53
CA ARG A 55 -11.31 -10.92 -22.55
C ARG A 55 -12.66 -11.38 -21.99
N ARG A 56 -12.86 -11.32 -20.69
CA ARG A 56 -14.13 -11.67 -20.03
C ARG A 56 -14.94 -10.39 -19.88
N THR A 57 -16.22 -10.47 -20.15
CA THR A 57 -17.15 -9.33 -20.09
C THR A 57 -17.33 -8.73 -18.69
N ASP A 58 -17.00 -9.48 -17.65
CA ASP A 58 -17.13 -9.08 -16.25
C ASP A 58 -15.82 -8.54 -15.63
N PHE A 59 -14.71 -8.50 -16.40
CA PHE A 59 -13.42 -8.01 -15.93
C PHE A 59 -13.09 -6.67 -16.58
N PRO A 60 -12.82 -5.60 -15.79
CA PRO A 60 -12.54 -4.29 -16.35
C PRO A 60 -11.19 -4.28 -17.09
N ASP A 61 -11.13 -3.54 -18.18
CA ASP A 61 -9.90 -3.31 -18.94
C ASP A 61 -8.99 -2.29 -18.25
N ALA A 62 -9.57 -1.34 -17.53
CA ALA A 62 -8.84 -0.33 -16.79
C ALA A 62 -8.12 -0.95 -15.56
N PRO A 63 -6.93 -0.45 -15.20
CA PRO A 63 -6.26 -0.80 -13.96
C PRO A 63 -7.14 -0.50 -12.74
N HIS A 64 -7.08 -1.37 -11.72
CA HIS A 64 -7.93 -1.21 -10.55
C HIS A 64 -7.64 0.06 -9.74
N TYR A 65 -6.39 0.52 -9.71
CA TYR A 65 -6.04 1.80 -9.06
C TYR A 65 -6.63 3.00 -9.81
N ASP A 66 -6.82 2.92 -11.13
CA ASP A 66 -7.51 3.96 -11.91
C ASP A 66 -9.00 3.95 -11.60
N ILE A 67 -9.65 2.78 -11.61
CA ILE A 67 -11.08 2.65 -11.29
C ILE A 67 -11.39 3.24 -9.91
N ILE A 68 -10.59 2.91 -8.90
CA ILE A 68 -10.80 3.41 -7.54
C ILE A 68 -10.49 4.90 -7.47
N GLY A 69 -9.38 5.35 -8.07
CA GLY A 69 -9.00 6.76 -8.09
C GLY A 69 -10.02 7.64 -8.77
N ASP A 70 -10.55 7.22 -9.92
CA ASP A 70 -11.61 7.94 -10.63
C ASP A 70 -12.93 7.97 -9.86
N SER A 71 -13.29 6.83 -9.22
CA SER A 71 -14.51 6.74 -8.41
C SER A 71 -14.49 7.66 -7.19
N LEU A 72 -13.32 7.90 -6.60
CA LEU A 72 -13.15 8.68 -5.37
C LEU A 72 -12.63 10.10 -5.63
N ASP A 73 -12.28 10.44 -6.85
CA ASP A 73 -11.57 11.68 -7.22
C ASP A 73 -10.26 11.83 -6.41
N TYR A 74 -9.46 10.75 -6.38
CA TYR A 74 -8.19 10.70 -5.65
C TYR A 74 -7.00 10.71 -6.61
N HIS A 75 -5.95 11.43 -6.21
CA HIS A 75 -4.60 11.25 -6.77
C HIS A 75 -4.14 9.82 -6.55
N ARG A 76 -3.36 9.28 -7.48
CA ARG A 76 -2.94 7.88 -7.43
C ARG A 76 -1.50 7.68 -7.84
N SER A 77 -0.84 6.76 -7.15
CA SER A 77 0.46 6.21 -7.49
C SER A 77 0.42 4.70 -7.45
N TYR A 78 1.12 4.05 -8.38
CA TYR A 78 1.14 2.60 -8.49
C TYR A 78 2.56 2.07 -8.66
N GLY A 79 2.98 1.19 -7.74
CA GLY A 79 4.22 0.44 -7.80
C GLY A 79 3.99 -0.95 -8.39
N LYS A 80 4.48 -1.16 -9.62
CA LYS A 80 4.44 -2.47 -10.29
C LYS A 80 5.46 -3.41 -9.64
N ASN A 81 5.01 -4.45 -8.94
CA ASN A 81 5.87 -5.37 -8.20
C ASN A 81 5.93 -6.77 -8.82
N ALA A 82 4.80 -7.49 -8.87
CA ALA A 82 4.72 -8.82 -9.44
C ALA A 82 4.38 -8.75 -10.94
N VAL A 83 5.36 -9.05 -11.78
CA VAL A 83 5.26 -8.90 -13.24
C VAL A 83 5.36 -10.26 -13.91
N TYR A 84 4.36 -10.56 -14.74
CA TYR A 84 4.25 -11.77 -15.53
C TYR A 84 3.95 -11.39 -17.00
N PRO A 85 4.15 -12.28 -18.00
CA PRO A 85 4.01 -11.93 -19.42
C PRO A 85 2.68 -11.27 -19.81
N LYS A 86 1.59 -11.59 -19.11
CA LYS A 86 0.22 -11.13 -19.47
C LYS A 86 -0.51 -10.44 -18.33
N ARG A 87 0.15 -10.22 -17.20
CA ARG A 87 -0.46 -9.57 -16.02
C ARG A 87 0.59 -8.99 -15.10
N HIS A 88 0.19 -7.99 -14.34
CA HIS A 88 0.99 -7.50 -13.22
C HIS A 88 0.08 -6.97 -12.12
N HIS A 89 0.57 -7.03 -10.90
CA HIS A 89 -0.05 -6.41 -9.74
C HIS A 89 1.03 -5.82 -8.83
N GLY A 90 0.61 -4.99 -7.89
CA GLY A 90 1.53 -4.35 -6.98
C GLY A 90 0.83 -3.56 -5.88
N ASN A 91 1.54 -2.60 -5.34
CA ASN A 91 1.03 -1.69 -4.33
C ASN A 91 0.51 -0.41 -4.99
N ALA A 92 -0.49 0.22 -4.40
CA ALA A 92 -0.92 1.56 -4.78
C ALA A 92 -1.12 2.43 -3.54
N ILE A 93 -0.87 3.72 -3.70
CA ILE A 93 -1.28 4.74 -2.74
C ILE A 93 -2.22 5.68 -3.48
N LEU A 94 -3.42 5.86 -2.92
CA LEU A 94 -4.39 6.82 -3.41
C LEU A 94 -4.62 7.87 -2.33
N SER A 95 -4.78 9.13 -2.73
CA SER A 95 -4.89 10.24 -1.77
C SER A 95 -5.86 11.31 -2.27
N ARG A 96 -6.71 11.79 -1.36
CA ARG A 96 -7.51 13.01 -1.57
C ARG A 96 -6.62 14.25 -1.66
N LEU A 97 -5.43 14.18 -1.05
CA LEU A 97 -4.46 15.27 -0.99
C LEU A 97 -3.46 15.14 -2.14
N PRO A 98 -2.78 16.22 -2.54
CA PRO A 98 -1.73 16.15 -3.54
C PRO A 98 -0.70 15.07 -3.21
N LEU A 99 -0.40 14.24 -4.19
CA LEU A 99 0.46 13.07 -4.06
C LEU A 99 1.63 13.15 -5.04
N LYS A 100 2.85 12.94 -4.55
CA LYS A 100 4.05 12.81 -5.36
C LYS A 100 4.63 11.41 -5.19
N THR A 101 4.87 10.72 -6.30
CA THR A 101 5.56 9.43 -6.30
C THR A 101 7.07 9.66 -6.26
N GLU A 102 7.76 9.09 -5.27
CA GLU A 102 9.21 9.19 -5.14
C GLU A 102 9.92 7.96 -5.69
N ASN A 103 9.48 6.76 -5.31
CA ASN A 103 10.15 5.53 -5.72
C ASN A 103 9.25 4.29 -5.59
N ASN A 104 9.62 3.23 -6.31
CA ASN A 104 9.08 1.88 -6.12
C ASN A 104 10.26 0.90 -6.02
N LEU A 105 10.74 0.69 -4.79
CA LEU A 105 11.89 -0.16 -4.51
C LEU A 105 11.49 -1.64 -4.60
N ASN A 106 12.27 -2.43 -5.34
CA ASN A 106 12.15 -3.88 -5.31
C ASN A 106 12.77 -4.46 -4.03
N ILE A 107 11.94 -5.04 -3.16
CA ILE A 107 12.34 -5.72 -1.93
C ILE A 107 12.11 -7.24 -2.00
N SER A 108 12.03 -7.80 -3.20
CA SER A 108 11.86 -9.26 -3.39
C SER A 108 13.07 -10.01 -2.88
N VAL A 109 12.85 -11.04 -2.08
CA VAL A 109 13.90 -11.93 -1.56
C VAL A 109 14.08 -13.15 -2.46
N ASN A 110 13.00 -13.55 -3.13
CA ASN A 110 12.99 -14.70 -4.04
C ASN A 110 12.10 -14.41 -5.27
N LYS A 111 12.20 -15.27 -6.30
CA LYS A 111 11.47 -15.09 -7.56
C LYS A 111 9.98 -15.46 -7.47
N LEU A 112 9.57 -16.20 -6.45
CA LEU A 112 8.19 -16.67 -6.30
C LEU A 112 7.28 -15.61 -5.71
N GLU A 113 7.83 -14.80 -4.79
CA GLU A 113 7.12 -13.70 -4.14
C GLU A 113 7.79 -12.38 -4.50
N GLN A 114 7.32 -11.76 -5.58
CA GLN A 114 7.82 -10.45 -6.01
C GLN A 114 7.14 -9.36 -5.17
N ARG A 115 7.93 -8.58 -4.46
CA ARG A 115 7.51 -7.59 -3.46
C ARG A 115 8.14 -6.23 -3.71
N GLY A 116 7.44 -5.18 -3.32
CA GLY A 116 7.93 -3.81 -3.45
C GLY A 116 7.55 -2.93 -2.26
N LEU A 117 8.31 -1.86 -2.13
CA LEU A 117 8.01 -0.73 -1.27
C LEU A 117 7.72 0.46 -2.19
N LEU A 118 6.48 0.94 -2.17
CA LEU A 118 6.08 2.15 -2.89
C LEU A 118 6.21 3.33 -1.95
N HIS A 119 7.05 4.30 -2.33
CA HIS A 119 7.28 5.55 -1.61
C HIS A 119 6.57 6.70 -2.30
N CYS A 120 5.70 7.37 -1.57
CA CYS A 120 5.05 8.61 -1.98
C CYS A 120 5.14 9.65 -0.87
N GLU A 121 5.03 10.91 -1.26
CA GLU A 121 4.86 12.03 -0.34
C GLU A 121 3.47 12.65 -0.53
N VAL A 122 2.83 12.96 0.56
CA VAL A 122 1.51 13.63 0.60
C VAL A 122 1.67 14.91 1.37
N VAL A 123 1.05 15.99 0.91
CA VAL A 123 1.12 17.31 1.57
C VAL A 123 -0.19 17.62 2.27
N PRO A 124 -0.32 17.33 3.58
CA PRO A 124 -1.51 17.68 4.32
C PRO A 124 -1.62 19.19 4.56
N GLU A 125 -2.83 19.70 4.64
CA GLU A 125 -3.08 21.10 4.88
C GLU A 125 -2.58 21.51 6.30
N GLY A 126 -1.78 22.56 6.35
CA GLY A 126 -1.23 23.11 7.60
C GLY A 126 -0.02 22.35 8.16
N TRP A 127 0.51 21.36 7.43
CA TRP A 127 1.76 20.70 7.80
C TRP A 127 2.95 21.42 7.16
N GLU A 128 4.07 21.52 7.90
CA GLU A 128 5.30 22.13 7.40
C GLU A 128 6.05 21.18 6.45
N ASP A 129 6.07 19.89 6.80
CA ASP A 129 6.73 18.84 6.02
C ASP A 129 5.72 17.88 5.40
N PRO A 130 6.02 17.32 4.21
CA PRO A 130 5.22 16.27 3.62
C PRO A 130 5.16 15.03 4.51
N LEU A 131 4.03 14.35 4.55
CA LEU A 131 3.89 13.02 5.13
C LEU A 131 4.51 12.00 4.17
N VAL A 132 5.57 11.33 4.60
CA VAL A 132 6.18 10.22 3.89
C VAL A 132 5.32 8.97 4.05
N CYS A 133 4.87 8.42 2.93
CA CYS A 133 4.00 7.25 2.85
C CYS A 133 4.74 6.09 2.20
N LEU A 134 4.99 5.02 2.97
CA LEU A 134 5.59 3.78 2.47
C LEU A 134 4.56 2.65 2.47
N CYS A 135 4.13 2.23 1.27
CA CYS A 135 3.21 1.08 1.13
C CYS A 135 3.99 -0.20 0.86
N VAL A 136 3.77 -1.20 1.70
CA VAL A 136 4.47 -2.50 1.62
C VAL A 136 3.50 -3.67 1.51
N HIS A 137 3.97 -4.74 0.87
CA HIS A 137 3.40 -6.08 0.98
C HIS A 137 4.57 -7.06 1.14
N LEU A 138 4.69 -7.67 2.32
CA LEU A 138 5.85 -8.48 2.66
C LEU A 138 5.63 -9.97 2.38
N ASN A 139 6.71 -10.76 2.45
CA ASN A 139 6.68 -12.19 2.21
C ASN A 139 5.96 -12.95 3.33
N LEU A 140 5.41 -14.12 2.99
CA LEU A 140 4.76 -15.02 3.95
C LEU A 140 5.76 -15.64 4.94
N ARG A 141 6.98 -15.92 4.50
CA ARG A 141 8.00 -16.56 5.31
C ARG A 141 8.75 -15.55 6.17
N GLU A 142 8.84 -15.80 7.48
CA GLU A 142 9.54 -14.93 8.45
C GLU A 142 11.00 -14.63 8.07
N PRO A 143 11.85 -15.62 7.68
CA PRO A 143 13.25 -15.32 7.30
C PRO A 143 13.36 -14.34 6.13
N ASP A 144 12.41 -14.35 5.21
CA ASP A 144 12.39 -13.42 4.10
C ASP A 144 11.93 -12.03 4.58
N ARG A 145 10.93 -11.96 5.47
CA ARG A 145 10.50 -10.68 6.07
C ARG A 145 11.62 -10.00 6.85
N LEU A 146 12.44 -10.74 7.58
CA LEU A 146 13.58 -10.15 8.29
C LEU A 146 14.59 -9.47 7.35
N LYS A 147 14.80 -10.02 6.14
CA LYS A 147 15.61 -9.37 5.11
C LYS A 147 14.91 -8.12 4.56
N GLN A 148 13.58 -8.18 4.39
CA GLN A 148 12.79 -7.05 3.93
C GLN A 148 12.74 -5.92 4.97
N TYR A 149 12.65 -6.22 6.27
CA TYR A 149 12.75 -5.20 7.32
C TYR A 149 14.08 -4.45 7.27
N ARG A 150 15.20 -5.16 7.06
CA ARG A 150 16.51 -4.53 6.89
C ARG A 150 16.54 -3.63 5.64
N ALA A 151 16.05 -4.12 4.50
CA ALA A 151 15.99 -3.34 3.27
C ALA A 151 15.13 -2.06 3.42
N ILE A 152 14.02 -2.13 4.17
CA ILE A 152 13.17 -0.99 4.50
C ILE A 152 13.93 -0.01 5.40
N SER A 153 14.57 -0.49 6.46
CA SER A 153 15.36 0.34 7.39
C SER A 153 16.51 1.04 6.68
N ASP A 154 17.23 0.32 5.84
CA ASP A 154 18.33 0.88 5.03
C ASP A 154 17.83 1.96 4.05
N TYR A 155 16.66 1.73 3.44
CA TYR A 155 16.02 2.70 2.56
C TYR A 155 15.63 3.96 3.31
N VAL A 156 14.95 3.82 4.44
CA VAL A 156 14.53 4.96 5.27
C VAL A 156 15.76 5.76 5.72
N GLY A 157 16.77 5.09 6.29
CA GLY A 157 17.98 5.77 6.77
C GLY A 157 18.79 6.47 5.69
N ARG A 158 18.62 6.08 4.41
CA ARG A 158 19.34 6.67 3.28
C ARG A 158 18.58 7.81 2.58
N TYR A 159 17.25 7.72 2.50
CA TYR A 159 16.47 8.58 1.61
C TYR A 159 15.42 9.43 2.32
N ILE A 160 15.13 9.17 3.60
CA ILE A 160 14.14 9.92 4.36
C ILE A 160 14.83 10.68 5.48
N ARG A 161 14.51 11.96 5.62
CA ARG A 161 15.04 12.80 6.69
C ARG A 161 14.51 12.32 8.04
N PRO A 162 15.33 12.29 9.11
CA PRO A 162 14.88 11.82 10.42
C PRO A 162 13.66 12.56 10.99
N GLU A 163 13.51 13.84 10.64
CA GLU A 163 12.43 14.70 11.12
C GLU A 163 11.13 14.54 10.31
N SER A 164 11.17 13.87 9.15
CA SER A 164 9.98 13.73 8.30
C SER A 164 8.92 12.87 8.97
N PRO A 165 7.67 13.33 9.01
CA PRO A 165 6.57 12.48 9.42
C PRO A 165 6.50 11.25 8.50
N LEU A 166 6.59 10.06 9.07
CA LEU A 166 6.69 8.80 8.33
C LEU A 166 5.59 7.84 8.72
N ILE A 167 4.96 7.24 7.72
CA ILE A 167 4.06 6.12 7.91
C ILE A 167 4.47 4.94 7.02
N ILE A 168 4.54 3.75 7.60
CA ILE A 168 4.72 2.50 6.88
C ILE A 168 3.46 1.67 7.08
N ALA A 169 2.69 1.48 6.01
CA ALA A 169 1.44 0.73 6.07
C ALA A 169 1.36 -0.31 4.96
N GLY A 170 0.58 -1.37 5.20
CA GLY A 170 0.41 -2.42 4.22
C GLY A 170 0.15 -3.79 4.82
N ASP A 171 0.35 -4.81 4.00
CA ASP A 171 0.25 -6.21 4.42
C ASP A 171 1.62 -6.73 4.83
N PHE A 172 1.87 -6.74 6.13
CA PHE A 172 3.13 -7.22 6.69
C PHE A 172 3.23 -8.74 6.75
N ASN A 173 2.13 -9.48 6.55
CA ASN A 173 2.07 -10.94 6.72
C ASN A 173 2.66 -11.41 8.06
N ASP A 174 2.57 -10.58 9.08
CA ASP A 174 3.25 -10.77 10.37
C ASP A 174 2.30 -11.18 11.49
N TRP A 175 1.85 -12.41 11.44
CA TRP A 175 0.97 -13.02 12.45
C TRP A 175 1.56 -13.04 13.87
N ARG A 176 2.86 -12.80 14.02
CA ARG A 176 3.57 -12.84 15.30
C ARG A 176 4.01 -11.47 15.81
N GLN A 177 3.58 -10.40 15.14
CA GLN A 177 3.86 -9.02 15.53
C GLN A 177 5.36 -8.71 15.76
N LYS A 178 6.22 -9.27 14.91
CA LYS A 178 7.67 -9.03 14.97
C LYS A 178 8.08 -7.74 14.25
N SER A 179 7.26 -7.28 13.31
CA SER A 179 7.48 -6.05 12.55
C SER A 179 7.62 -4.83 13.47
N ALA A 180 6.74 -4.69 14.45
CA ALA A 180 6.81 -3.63 15.45
C ALA A 180 8.13 -3.62 16.20
N ARG A 181 8.64 -4.83 16.55
CA ARG A 181 9.93 -4.97 17.24
C ARG A 181 11.10 -4.62 16.32
N GLU A 182 11.11 -5.14 15.09
CA GLU A 182 12.24 -4.98 14.16
C GLU A 182 12.27 -3.58 13.54
N LEU A 183 11.15 -3.13 12.94
CA LEU A 183 11.06 -1.79 12.33
C LEU A 183 10.86 -0.70 13.37
N GLY A 184 10.00 -0.91 14.37
CA GLY A 184 9.76 0.06 15.42
C GLY A 184 11.03 0.46 16.15
N ARG A 185 11.87 -0.52 16.54
CA ARG A 185 13.15 -0.23 17.20
C ARG A 185 14.20 0.37 16.26
N ALA A 186 14.26 -0.10 15.00
CA ALA A 186 15.26 0.37 14.03
C ALA A 186 15.01 1.79 13.57
N LEU A 187 13.75 2.23 13.52
CA LEU A 187 13.31 3.50 12.93
C LEU A 187 12.61 4.42 13.94
N ASP A 188 12.57 4.06 15.20
CA ASP A 188 11.84 4.78 16.28
C ASP A 188 10.35 5.01 15.93
N LEU A 189 9.70 3.96 15.41
CA LEU A 189 8.30 3.98 15.01
C LEU A 189 7.41 3.34 16.07
N ASN A 190 6.22 3.91 16.24
CA ASN A 190 5.17 3.33 17.06
C ASN A 190 4.20 2.52 16.19
N GLU A 191 3.82 1.32 16.65
CA GLU A 191 2.78 0.53 16.00
C GLU A 191 1.40 1.06 16.43
N VAL A 192 0.56 1.37 15.45
CA VAL A 192 -0.83 1.78 15.69
C VAL A 192 -1.72 0.56 15.53
N PHE A 193 -2.26 0.06 16.63
CA PHE A 193 -3.30 -0.96 16.64
C PHE A 193 -4.67 -0.32 16.78
N VAL A 194 -5.57 -0.66 15.85
CA VAL A 194 -7.01 -0.54 16.12
C VAL A 194 -7.46 -1.91 16.61
N ASP A 195 -7.54 -2.08 17.91
CA ASP A 195 -8.15 -3.27 18.50
C ASP A 195 -9.66 -3.20 18.29
N ASN A 196 -10.16 -4.01 17.35
CA ASN A 196 -11.60 -4.15 17.09
C ASN A 196 -12.32 -5.01 18.15
N THR A 197 -11.70 -5.31 19.27
CA THR A 197 -12.33 -6.14 20.31
C THR A 197 -13.30 -5.37 21.20
N GLY A 198 -13.66 -4.14 20.87
CA GLY A 198 -14.80 -3.42 21.50
C GLY A 198 -14.89 -3.53 23.04
N LYS A 199 -13.73 -3.58 23.72
CA LYS A 199 -13.66 -3.54 25.19
C LYS A 199 -12.85 -2.37 25.64
#